data_0f8c4020ce3cbda57f80477ef2b33233
#
_entry.id   0f8c4020ce3cbda57f80477ef2b33233
#
_cell.length_a   1.000
_cell.length_b   1.000
_cell.length_c   1.000
_cell.angle_alpha   90.00
_cell.angle_beta   90.00
_cell.angle_gamma   90.00
#
_symmetry.space_group_name_H-M   'P 1'
#
loop_
_entity.id
_entity.type
_entity.pdbx_description
1 polymer ?
#
loop_
_entity_poly.entity_id
_entity_poly.type
_entity_poly.pdbx_seq_one_letter_code
_entity_poly.pdbx_strand_id
1 'polypeptide(L)'
;MVAFRRRLAAWLACFAAAVAITSPLLAGSASAATAGDAHVLVLGRISDDPKEHYEQLKPLLDYVVPRMADVGIREGRILMARDVQQMNSYLRRGRVDWVTETAGTGMLLDQGSGATPLLLTERDGVSKYTTVFFARSDSGIRSLDDLRGRSVAFQNPYSTSAYYVPAAELLERNLRLEILLSPMDRPSDASVGYLFARTELNIATWVHKRLVDVGVMSNLDWQNPERVPLAFRNDLRIVHETPPYPRALEMVRGDLDPKIRARLREVLIEAAKDPDAREALLRFFKTTRFLPLDESDEAALRYIGGGVKRIRAEVE
;
A
#
# COMPACT_ATOMS: atom_id res chain seq x y z
N MET A 1 67.05 14.88 -22.46
CA MET A 1 68.13 14.01 -23.02
C MET A 1 67.47 12.92 -23.80
N VAL A 2 67.65 13.03 -25.15
CA VAL A 2 67.98 12.00 -26.14
C VAL A 2 66.89 10.95 -26.37
N ALA A 3 66.02 11.01 -27.38
CA ALA A 3 66.19 10.92 -28.83
C ALA A 3 66.67 9.52 -29.30
N PHE A 4 65.83 8.87 -30.13
CA PHE A 4 66.20 8.19 -31.39
C PHE A 4 65.01 7.40 -31.86
N ARG A 5 64.26 7.78 -32.92
CA ARG A 5 64.51 7.85 -34.37
C ARG A 5 64.61 6.49 -35.07
N ARG A 6 63.61 6.30 -36.00
CA ARG A 6 63.76 5.87 -37.43
C ARG A 6 63.81 4.36 -37.67
N ARG A 7 63.31 3.77 -38.72
CA ARG A 7 62.82 4.02 -40.10
C ARG A 7 62.24 2.72 -40.65
N LEU A 8 61.47 2.70 -41.53
CA LEU A 8 61.20 2.75 -43.02
C LEU A 8 60.74 1.35 -43.46
N ALA A 9 59.78 1.21 -44.20
CA ALA A 9 59.24 1.50 -45.51
C ALA A 9 58.85 0.22 -46.27
N ALA A 10 57.66 0.27 -46.78
CA ALA A 10 57.12 -0.10 -48.06
C ALA A 10 57.45 -1.49 -48.69
N TRP A 11 56.43 -2.15 -49.22
CA TRP A 11 56.25 -2.42 -50.62
C TRP A 11 54.83 -2.94 -50.93
N LEU A 12 54.31 -2.42 -52.04
CA LEU A 12 53.07 -2.68 -52.75
C LEU A 12 52.94 -4.13 -53.25
N ALA A 13 51.69 -4.64 -53.28
CA ALA A 13 51.16 -5.19 -54.56
C ALA A 13 49.68 -5.55 -54.41
N CYS A 14 48.93 -5.15 -55.42
CA CYS A 14 47.50 -5.35 -55.67
C CYS A 14 47.08 -6.81 -55.75
N PHE A 15 45.88 -7.12 -55.21
CA PHE A 15 44.97 -8.02 -55.89
C PHE A 15 43.53 -7.64 -55.55
N ALA A 16 42.79 -7.17 -56.54
CA ALA A 16 41.39 -6.96 -56.53
C ALA A 16 40.66 -8.30 -56.62
N ALA A 17 39.91 -8.66 -55.58
CA ALA A 17 38.90 -9.71 -55.69
C ALA A 17 37.60 -9.13 -55.07
N ALA A 18 36.66 -8.83 -55.96
CA ALA A 18 35.28 -8.47 -55.52
C ALA A 18 34.61 -9.69 -54.97
N VAL A 19 34.37 -9.65 -53.63
CA VAL A 19 33.47 -10.57 -52.95
C VAL A 19 32.21 -9.78 -52.61
N ALA A 20 31.13 -10.10 -53.33
CA ALA A 20 29.79 -9.66 -52.99
C ALA A 20 29.37 -10.27 -51.63
N ILE A 21 29.41 -9.46 -50.57
CA ILE A 21 28.90 -9.85 -49.28
C ILE A 21 27.40 -9.49 -49.24
N THR A 22 26.58 -10.51 -49.50
CA THR A 22 25.14 -10.47 -49.15
C THR A 22 25.02 -10.41 -47.64
N SER A 23 24.69 -9.23 -47.12
CA SER A 23 24.34 -9.06 -45.73
C SER A 23 23.00 -9.75 -45.45
N PRO A 24 22.90 -10.72 -44.52
CA PRO A 24 21.60 -11.13 -44.05
C PRO A 24 21.02 -10.00 -43.23
N LEU A 25 19.83 -9.52 -43.61
CA LEU A 25 18.98 -8.73 -42.73
C LEU A 25 18.80 -9.53 -41.40
N LEU A 26 19.44 -9.07 -40.38
CA LEU A 26 19.09 -9.43 -39.02
C LEU A 26 17.69 -8.85 -38.76
N ALA A 27 16.66 -9.65 -39.06
CA ALA A 27 15.34 -9.45 -38.52
C ALA A 27 15.49 -9.43 -36.99
N GLY A 28 15.27 -8.24 -36.41
CA GLY A 28 15.24 -8.07 -34.97
C GLY A 28 14.32 -9.11 -34.38
N SER A 29 14.88 -10.02 -33.59
CA SER A 29 14.13 -10.89 -32.74
C SER A 29 13.39 -9.98 -31.74
N ALA A 30 12.13 -9.67 -32.04
CA ALA A 30 11.22 -9.26 -31.03
C ALA A 30 11.34 -10.34 -29.94
N SER A 31 11.83 -9.94 -28.77
CA SER A 31 11.89 -10.79 -27.59
C SER A 31 10.47 -11.32 -27.39
N ALA A 32 10.24 -12.55 -27.78
CA ALA A 32 9.05 -13.28 -27.37
C ALA A 32 9.11 -13.30 -25.83
N ALA A 33 8.24 -12.52 -25.20
CA ALA A 33 7.92 -12.72 -23.79
C ALA A 33 7.69 -14.22 -23.64
N THR A 34 8.46 -14.83 -22.78
CA THR A 34 8.48 -16.28 -22.56
C THR A 34 7.04 -16.72 -22.26
N ALA A 35 6.49 -17.57 -23.10
CA ALA A 35 5.16 -18.17 -22.99
C ALA A 35 4.96 -19.02 -21.71
N GLY A 36 5.91 -18.96 -20.77
CA GLY A 36 5.87 -19.69 -19.48
C GLY A 36 5.10 -18.98 -18.36
N ASP A 37 4.96 -17.63 -18.41
CA ASP A 37 4.31 -16.87 -17.33
C ASP A 37 2.84 -16.51 -17.59
N ALA A 38 2.33 -16.74 -18.78
CA ALA A 38 0.95 -16.42 -19.17
C ALA A 38 -0.13 -17.26 -18.47
N HIS A 39 0.25 -18.24 -17.65
CA HIS A 39 -0.69 -19.14 -16.97
C HIS A 39 -0.71 -19.01 -15.44
N VAL A 40 0.05 -18.10 -14.90
CA VAL A 40 0.21 -17.92 -13.44
C VAL A 40 -0.43 -16.61 -13.01
N LEU A 41 -1.32 -16.66 -12.00
CA LEU A 41 -1.82 -15.48 -11.31
C LEU A 41 -1.04 -15.30 -10.01
N VAL A 42 -0.38 -14.16 -9.83
CA VAL A 42 0.44 -13.89 -8.65
C VAL A 42 -0.25 -12.89 -7.73
N LEU A 43 -0.65 -13.37 -6.54
CA LEU A 43 -1.21 -12.54 -5.46
C LEU A 43 -0.08 -12.05 -4.56
N GLY A 44 0.02 -10.74 -4.39
CA GLY A 44 1.01 -10.04 -3.57
C GLY A 44 0.48 -9.54 -2.24
N ARG A 45 1.37 -9.43 -1.27
CA ARG A 45 1.11 -8.76 0.02
C ARG A 45 2.40 -8.15 0.56
N ILE A 46 2.32 -6.93 1.14
CA ILE A 46 3.40 -6.40 1.98
C ILE A 46 3.23 -7.01 3.37
N SER A 47 4.28 -7.62 3.91
CA SER A 47 4.16 -8.45 5.11
C SER A 47 5.40 -8.38 5.99
N ASP A 48 5.18 -8.23 7.27
CA ASP A 48 6.12 -8.43 8.37
C ASP A 48 5.99 -9.85 8.98
N ASP A 49 4.88 -10.55 8.72
CA ASP A 49 4.68 -11.98 9.01
C ASP A 49 4.28 -12.77 7.74
N PRO A 50 5.25 -13.15 6.90
CA PRO A 50 4.97 -13.83 5.64
C PRO A 50 4.27 -15.17 5.79
N LYS A 51 4.50 -15.89 6.90
CA LYS A 51 3.87 -17.20 7.13
C LYS A 51 2.39 -17.06 7.42
N GLU A 52 2.02 -16.20 8.37
CA GLU A 52 0.63 -15.94 8.71
C GLU A 52 -0.14 -15.43 7.50
N HIS A 53 0.39 -14.43 6.80
CA HIS A 53 -0.26 -13.88 5.62
C HIS A 53 -0.37 -14.90 4.48
N TYR A 54 0.60 -15.79 4.30
CA TYR A 54 0.49 -16.87 3.32
C TYR A 54 -0.72 -17.77 3.62
N GLU A 55 -0.91 -18.17 4.87
CA GLU A 55 -2.02 -19.02 5.32
C GLU A 55 -3.38 -18.30 5.15
N GLN A 56 -3.40 -16.98 5.26
CA GLN A 56 -4.61 -16.17 5.05
C GLN A 56 -4.94 -16.01 3.56
N LEU A 57 -3.94 -15.83 2.69
CA LEU A 57 -4.13 -15.55 1.27
C LEU A 57 -4.37 -16.80 0.43
N LYS A 58 -3.72 -17.92 0.76
CA LYS A 58 -3.71 -19.12 -0.06
C LYS A 58 -5.10 -19.69 -0.36
N PRO A 59 -6.03 -19.80 0.61
CA PRO A 59 -7.34 -20.38 0.35
C PRO A 59 -8.16 -19.60 -0.69
N LEU A 60 -8.08 -18.24 -0.67
CA LEU A 60 -8.78 -17.44 -1.67
C LEU A 60 -8.13 -17.58 -3.06
N LEU A 61 -6.80 -17.61 -3.13
CA LEU A 61 -6.11 -17.82 -4.39
C LEU A 61 -6.47 -19.19 -5.00
N ASP A 62 -6.54 -20.25 -4.19
CA ASP A 62 -6.94 -21.59 -4.62
C ASP A 62 -8.39 -21.67 -5.09
N TYR A 63 -9.27 -20.86 -4.52
CA TYR A 63 -10.64 -20.70 -4.99
C TYR A 63 -10.71 -19.97 -6.34
N VAL A 64 -9.92 -18.91 -6.52
CA VAL A 64 -9.91 -18.03 -7.70
C VAL A 64 -9.33 -18.72 -8.93
N VAL A 65 -8.17 -19.37 -8.81
CA VAL A 65 -7.42 -19.90 -9.96
C VAL A 65 -8.21 -20.85 -10.85
N PRO A 66 -8.91 -21.87 -10.34
CA PRO A 66 -9.70 -22.77 -11.18
C PRO A 66 -10.81 -22.05 -11.97
N ARG A 67 -11.34 -20.94 -11.41
CA ARG A 67 -12.43 -20.14 -11.99
C ARG A 67 -11.94 -19.13 -13.04
N MET A 68 -10.63 -19.07 -13.26
CA MET A 68 -9.99 -18.22 -14.28
C MET A 68 -9.36 -19.04 -15.43
N ALA A 69 -9.73 -20.31 -15.52
CA ALA A 69 -9.23 -21.22 -16.56
C ALA A 69 -9.59 -20.78 -18.00
N ASP A 70 -10.71 -20.13 -18.17
CA ASP A 70 -11.22 -19.59 -19.44
C ASP A 70 -10.37 -18.43 -19.99
N VAL A 71 -9.67 -17.69 -19.12
CA VAL A 71 -8.72 -16.63 -19.49
C VAL A 71 -7.25 -17.10 -19.44
N GLY A 72 -7.02 -18.42 -19.40
CA GLY A 72 -5.70 -19.03 -19.52
C GLY A 72 -4.94 -19.18 -18.20
N ILE A 73 -5.47 -18.77 -17.04
CA ILE A 73 -4.82 -18.96 -15.75
C ILE A 73 -4.97 -20.43 -15.32
N ARG A 74 -3.85 -21.04 -14.89
CA ARG A 74 -3.79 -22.45 -14.48
C ARG A 74 -3.09 -22.66 -13.13
N GLU A 75 -2.30 -21.69 -12.69
CA GLU A 75 -1.52 -21.73 -11.46
C GLU A 75 -1.67 -20.44 -10.68
N GLY A 76 -1.66 -20.52 -9.35
CA GLY A 76 -1.63 -19.37 -8.46
C GLY A 76 -0.35 -19.38 -7.61
N ARG A 77 0.28 -18.23 -7.46
CA ARG A 77 1.42 -18.04 -6.58
C ARG A 77 1.20 -16.86 -5.64
N ILE A 78 1.80 -16.94 -4.46
CA ILE A 78 1.83 -15.83 -3.50
C ILE A 78 3.24 -15.30 -3.44
N LEU A 79 3.37 -13.97 -3.54
CA LEU A 79 4.66 -13.29 -3.43
C LEU A 79 4.59 -12.18 -2.37
N MET A 80 5.36 -12.36 -1.29
CA MET A 80 5.46 -11.37 -0.22
C MET A 80 6.52 -10.33 -0.54
N ALA A 81 6.23 -9.08 -0.21
CA ALA A 81 7.19 -7.98 -0.20
C ALA A 81 7.40 -7.50 1.23
N ARG A 82 8.60 -7.09 1.56
CA ARG A 82 8.93 -6.53 2.89
C ARG A 82 8.47 -5.08 3.07
N ASP A 83 8.29 -4.37 1.96
CA ASP A 83 7.95 -2.95 1.94
C ASP A 83 7.27 -2.53 0.62
N VAL A 84 6.77 -1.30 0.58
CA VAL A 84 6.11 -0.69 -0.57
C VAL A 84 7.05 -0.59 -1.78
N GLN A 85 8.33 -0.30 -1.57
CA GLN A 85 9.29 -0.13 -2.66
C GLN A 85 9.52 -1.46 -3.40
N GLN A 86 9.64 -2.55 -2.64
CA GLN A 86 9.77 -3.88 -3.21
C GLN A 86 8.48 -4.30 -3.94
N MET A 87 7.30 -4.05 -3.38
CA MET A 87 6.02 -4.35 -4.03
C MET A 87 5.85 -3.54 -5.32
N ASN A 88 6.17 -2.24 -5.31
CA ASN A 88 6.19 -1.41 -6.52
C ASN A 88 7.12 -1.99 -7.61
N SER A 89 8.30 -2.48 -7.21
CA SER A 89 9.22 -3.15 -8.13
C SER A 89 8.63 -4.43 -8.73
N TYR A 90 7.92 -5.23 -7.92
CA TYR A 90 7.27 -6.45 -8.38
C TYR A 90 6.13 -6.16 -9.37
N LEU A 91 5.28 -5.19 -9.07
CA LEU A 91 4.18 -4.76 -9.94
C LEU A 91 4.70 -4.24 -11.29
N ARG A 92 5.69 -3.33 -11.31
CA ARG A 92 6.27 -2.79 -12.55
C ARG A 92 6.96 -3.84 -13.42
N ARG A 93 7.44 -4.93 -12.83
CA ARG A 93 8.11 -6.03 -13.55
C ARG A 93 7.18 -7.18 -13.88
N GLY A 94 5.88 -7.04 -13.64
CA GLY A 94 4.90 -8.10 -13.89
C GLY A 94 5.11 -9.34 -13.02
N ARG A 95 5.78 -9.23 -11.86
CA ARG A 95 5.98 -10.34 -10.93
C ARG A 95 4.81 -10.55 -9.98
N VAL A 96 3.94 -9.55 -9.86
CA VAL A 96 2.70 -9.57 -9.07
C VAL A 96 1.61 -8.97 -9.94
N ASP A 97 0.47 -9.63 -10.01
CA ASP A 97 -0.69 -9.24 -10.79
C ASP A 97 -1.75 -8.56 -9.95
N TRP A 98 -1.95 -9.06 -8.74
CA TRP A 98 -3.01 -8.69 -7.81
C TRP A 98 -2.44 -8.51 -6.40
N VAL A 99 -2.83 -7.43 -5.70
CA VAL A 99 -2.37 -7.11 -4.33
C VAL A 99 -3.58 -6.75 -3.48
N THR A 100 -3.65 -7.30 -2.26
CA THR A 100 -4.62 -6.85 -1.24
C THR A 100 -3.93 -5.93 -0.26
N GLU A 101 -4.43 -4.68 -0.12
CA GLU A 101 -3.83 -3.67 0.75
C GLU A 101 -4.86 -2.70 1.34
N THR A 102 -4.42 -1.90 2.32
CA THR A 102 -5.21 -0.79 2.85
C THR A 102 -5.18 0.41 1.90
N ALA A 103 -6.12 1.35 2.01
CA ALA A 103 -6.26 2.46 1.08
C ALA A 103 -4.99 3.32 0.95
N GLY A 104 -4.32 3.67 2.05
CA GLY A 104 -3.09 4.47 2.01
C GLY A 104 -1.95 3.76 1.27
N THR A 105 -1.71 2.48 1.60
CA THR A 105 -0.73 1.65 0.89
C THR A 105 -1.13 1.45 -0.57
N GLY A 106 -2.42 1.23 -0.87
CA GLY A 106 -2.93 1.15 -2.24
C GLY A 106 -2.57 2.39 -3.07
N MET A 107 -2.72 3.58 -2.50
CA MET A 107 -2.33 4.83 -3.19
C MET A 107 -0.82 4.99 -3.36
N LEU A 108 -0.01 4.45 -2.46
CA LEU A 108 1.45 4.36 -2.67
C LEU A 108 1.83 3.42 -3.82
N LEU A 109 1.08 2.31 -3.98
CA LEU A 109 1.29 1.38 -5.09
C LEU A 109 0.83 1.99 -6.42
N ASP A 110 -0.28 2.73 -6.43
CA ASP A 110 -0.74 3.49 -7.60
C ASP A 110 0.34 4.49 -8.05
N GLN A 111 0.80 5.36 -7.15
CA GLN A 111 1.81 6.37 -7.44
C GLN A 111 3.18 5.78 -7.85
N GLY A 112 3.56 4.67 -7.25
CA GLY A 112 4.88 4.06 -7.43
C GLY A 112 4.97 3.07 -8.59
N SER A 113 3.87 2.43 -8.98
CA SER A 113 3.87 1.38 -10.01
C SER A 113 2.77 1.51 -11.07
N GLY A 114 1.82 2.43 -10.91
CA GLY A 114 0.65 2.51 -11.77
C GLY A 114 -0.39 1.40 -11.49
N ALA A 115 -0.31 0.72 -10.35
CA ALA A 115 -1.33 -0.23 -9.94
C ALA A 115 -2.65 0.50 -9.73
N THR A 116 -3.76 -0.13 -10.10
CA THR A 116 -5.08 0.50 -10.04
C THR A 116 -6.02 -0.26 -9.12
N PRO A 117 -6.93 0.41 -8.40
CA PRO A 117 -7.98 -0.25 -7.64
C PRO A 117 -8.87 -1.11 -8.54
N LEU A 118 -9.20 -2.31 -8.09
CA LEU A 118 -10.11 -3.23 -8.76
C LEU A 118 -11.44 -3.32 -8.02
N LEU A 119 -11.37 -3.53 -6.70
CA LEU A 119 -12.53 -3.73 -5.82
C LEU A 119 -12.20 -3.23 -4.41
N LEU A 120 -13.25 -2.91 -3.65
CA LEU A 120 -13.20 -2.80 -2.20
C LEU A 120 -13.30 -4.18 -1.57
N THR A 121 -12.64 -4.36 -0.44
CA THR A 121 -12.78 -5.56 0.39
C THR A 121 -13.58 -5.20 1.65
N GLU A 122 -14.76 -5.80 1.81
CA GLU A 122 -15.54 -5.70 3.04
C GLU A 122 -15.06 -6.78 4.03
N ARG A 123 -14.59 -6.36 5.21
CA ARG A 123 -14.08 -7.25 6.27
C ARG A 123 -14.95 -7.14 7.51
N ASP A 124 -15.43 -8.26 8.04
CA ASP A 124 -16.39 -8.29 9.17
C ASP A 124 -17.63 -7.40 8.91
N GLY A 125 -18.11 -7.32 7.66
CA GLY A 125 -19.24 -6.47 7.27
C GLY A 125 -18.92 -4.97 7.13
N VAL A 126 -17.64 -4.58 7.21
CA VAL A 126 -17.21 -3.18 7.11
C VAL A 126 -16.32 -2.96 5.90
N SER A 127 -16.79 -2.17 4.93
CA SER A 127 -16.04 -1.75 3.73
C SER A 127 -15.40 -0.37 3.87
N LYS A 128 -15.99 0.51 4.68
CA LYS A 128 -15.52 1.88 4.97
C LYS A 128 -15.37 2.09 6.46
N TYR A 129 -14.42 2.89 6.90
CA TYR A 129 -14.19 3.25 8.30
C TYR A 129 -13.67 4.68 8.38
N THR A 130 -13.58 5.21 9.59
CA THR A 130 -13.12 6.58 9.85
C THR A 130 -11.85 6.55 10.68
N THR A 131 -11.14 7.67 10.74
CA THR A 131 -10.11 7.92 11.75
C THR A 131 -10.69 8.77 12.86
N VAL A 132 -10.46 8.39 14.09
CA VAL A 132 -10.76 9.20 15.27
C VAL A 132 -9.48 9.77 15.87
N PHE A 133 -9.53 11.07 16.19
CA PHE A 133 -8.56 11.73 17.05
C PHE A 133 -9.15 11.78 18.45
N PHE A 134 -8.41 11.38 19.44
CA PHE A 134 -8.88 11.38 20.81
C PHE A 134 -7.83 11.92 21.77
N ALA A 135 -8.31 12.57 22.81
CA ALA A 135 -7.50 13.17 23.86
C ALA A 135 -8.09 12.84 25.24
N ARG A 136 -7.37 13.16 26.29
CA ARG A 136 -7.97 13.12 27.63
C ARG A 136 -9.08 14.16 27.75
N SER A 137 -10.14 13.79 28.48
CA SER A 137 -11.30 14.68 28.72
C SER A 137 -10.92 15.97 29.45
N ASP A 138 -9.86 15.90 30.27
CA ASP A 138 -9.35 17.02 31.08
C ASP A 138 -8.14 17.76 30.41
N SER A 139 -7.80 17.46 29.15
CA SER A 139 -6.66 18.06 28.45
C SER A 139 -6.88 19.50 27.98
N GLY A 140 -8.12 19.96 27.90
CA GLY A 140 -8.49 21.23 27.28
C GLY A 140 -8.56 21.19 25.74
N ILE A 141 -8.08 20.15 25.07
CA ILE A 141 -8.11 19.98 23.60
C ILE A 141 -9.56 19.65 23.19
N ARG A 142 -10.12 20.44 22.27
CA ARG A 142 -11.51 20.30 21.79
C ARG A 142 -11.64 20.13 20.29
N SER A 143 -10.59 20.51 19.54
CA SER A 143 -10.52 20.46 18.08
C SER A 143 -9.10 20.22 17.62
N LEU A 144 -8.91 20.01 16.30
CA LEU A 144 -7.58 19.88 15.69
C LEU A 144 -6.77 21.19 15.74
N ASP A 145 -7.44 22.35 15.82
CA ASP A 145 -6.76 23.65 15.88
C ASP A 145 -6.01 23.87 17.22
N ASP A 146 -6.42 23.12 18.27
CA ASP A 146 -5.77 23.15 19.58
C ASP A 146 -4.47 22.33 19.64
N LEU A 147 -4.05 21.73 18.50
CA LEU A 147 -2.89 20.83 18.46
C LEU A 147 -1.55 21.53 18.26
N ARG A 148 -1.50 22.84 18.02
CA ARG A 148 -0.23 23.58 17.96
C ARG A 148 0.51 23.49 19.28
N GLY A 149 1.80 23.16 19.25
CA GLY A 149 2.61 22.92 20.44
C GLY A 149 2.26 21.62 21.20
N ARG A 150 1.42 20.75 20.62
CA ARG A 150 0.99 19.48 21.21
C ARG A 150 1.58 18.28 20.47
N SER A 151 1.50 17.11 21.12
CA SER A 151 2.03 15.86 20.59
C SER A 151 0.91 14.90 20.18
N VAL A 152 1.12 14.18 19.07
CA VAL A 152 0.22 13.17 18.52
C VAL A 152 0.94 11.82 18.40
N ALA A 153 0.33 10.75 18.90
CA ALA A 153 0.79 9.39 18.68
C ALA A 153 0.16 8.78 17.44
N PHE A 154 0.98 8.43 16.45
CA PHE A 154 0.64 7.60 15.30
C PHE A 154 0.98 6.13 15.57
N GLN A 155 0.44 5.20 14.77
CA GLN A 155 0.74 3.77 14.92
C GLN A 155 2.11 3.42 14.36
N ASN A 156 2.24 3.46 13.03
CA ASN A 156 3.44 3.18 12.27
C ASN A 156 3.41 3.93 10.92
N PRO A 157 4.53 4.03 10.19
CA PRO A 157 4.63 4.79 8.93
C PRO A 157 3.79 4.26 7.76
N TYR A 158 3.14 3.11 7.89
CA TYR A 158 2.35 2.46 6.82
C TYR A 158 0.86 2.41 7.13
N SER A 159 0.45 2.88 8.30
CA SER A 159 -0.95 2.83 8.73
C SER A 159 -1.80 3.85 7.99
N THR A 160 -2.86 3.40 7.34
CA THR A 160 -3.82 4.31 6.69
C THR A 160 -4.57 5.15 7.72
N SER A 161 -5.21 4.50 8.70
CA SER A 161 -6.09 5.15 9.69
C SER A 161 -5.37 5.81 10.85
N ALA A 162 -4.15 5.37 11.13
CA ALA A 162 -3.40 5.89 12.27
C ALA A 162 -2.06 6.56 11.86
N TYR A 163 -1.92 6.94 10.59
CA TYR A 163 -0.85 7.82 10.11
C TYR A 163 -1.24 8.62 8.86
N TYR A 164 -1.46 7.98 7.69
CA TYR A 164 -1.64 8.74 6.44
C TYR A 164 -2.87 9.66 6.46
N VAL A 165 -4.04 9.16 6.83
CA VAL A 165 -5.26 9.97 6.87
C VAL A 165 -5.16 11.07 7.93
N PRO A 166 -4.83 10.78 9.19
CA PRO A 166 -4.75 11.84 10.18
C PRO A 166 -3.60 12.84 9.94
N ALA A 167 -2.47 12.42 9.41
CA ALA A 167 -1.39 13.34 9.05
C ALA A 167 -1.80 14.28 7.90
N ALA A 168 -2.50 13.76 6.87
CA ALA A 168 -3.06 14.57 5.79
C ALA A 168 -4.06 15.61 6.32
N GLU A 169 -4.98 15.19 7.20
CA GLU A 169 -5.96 16.07 7.85
C GLU A 169 -5.29 17.24 8.62
N LEU A 170 -4.18 16.96 9.31
CA LEU A 170 -3.41 17.99 10.02
C LEU A 170 -2.71 18.94 9.04
N LEU A 171 -2.08 18.41 8.00
CA LEU A 171 -1.40 19.22 6.98
C LEU A 171 -2.38 20.13 6.22
N GLU A 172 -3.61 19.68 5.91
CA GLU A 172 -4.64 20.50 5.26
C GLU A 172 -5.04 21.72 6.11
N ARG A 173 -5.00 21.58 7.41
CA ARG A 173 -5.22 22.68 8.37
C ARG A 173 -3.99 23.58 8.58
N ASN A 174 -2.94 23.40 7.76
CA ASN A 174 -1.68 24.09 7.90
C ASN A 174 -1.00 23.85 9.27
N LEU A 175 -1.20 22.67 9.84
CA LEU A 175 -0.51 22.20 11.04
C LEU A 175 0.75 21.44 10.60
N ARG A 176 1.91 22.04 10.74
CA ARG A 176 3.20 21.42 10.39
C ARG A 176 3.48 20.26 11.34
N LEU A 177 3.95 19.14 10.79
CA LEU A 177 4.33 17.97 11.57
C LEU A 177 5.82 18.00 11.89
N GLU A 178 6.19 17.72 13.13
CA GLU A 178 7.55 17.67 13.63
C GLU A 178 7.79 16.33 14.34
N ILE A 179 8.74 15.53 13.86
CA ILE A 179 9.05 14.24 14.49
C ILE A 179 9.68 14.45 15.87
N LEU A 180 9.16 13.73 16.85
CA LEU A 180 9.73 13.66 18.20
C LEU A 180 10.48 12.34 18.38
N LEU A 181 11.60 12.37 19.07
CA LEU A 181 12.40 11.18 19.36
C LEU A 181 11.92 10.44 20.60
N SER A 182 11.21 11.14 21.47
CA SER A 182 10.73 10.62 22.76
C SER A 182 9.38 11.27 23.13
N PRO A 183 8.51 10.57 23.86
CA PRO A 183 7.30 11.18 24.45
C PRO A 183 7.59 12.32 25.44
N MET A 184 8.84 12.47 25.88
CA MET A 184 9.27 13.57 26.75
C MET A 184 9.63 14.85 26.00
N ASP A 185 9.85 14.74 24.68
CA ASP A 185 10.16 15.89 23.84
C ASP A 185 8.91 16.78 23.64
N ARG A 186 9.15 18.03 23.34
CA ARG A 186 8.09 19.00 23.04
C ARG A 186 8.33 19.56 21.63
N PRO A 187 7.29 19.66 20.81
CA PRO A 187 7.43 20.35 19.52
C PRO A 187 7.55 21.85 19.71
N SER A 188 7.90 22.56 18.65
CA SER A 188 7.79 24.02 18.63
C SER A 188 6.31 24.45 18.75
N ASP A 189 6.09 25.67 19.27
CA ASP A 189 4.72 26.22 19.44
C ASP A 189 3.95 26.34 18.10
N ALA A 190 4.68 26.35 16.98
CA ALA A 190 4.09 26.48 15.63
C ALA A 190 3.79 25.13 14.97
N SER A 191 4.23 24.02 15.53
CA SER A 191 4.10 22.67 14.95
C SER A 191 3.27 21.73 15.82
N VAL A 192 2.95 20.58 15.26
CA VAL A 192 2.39 19.41 15.97
C VAL A 192 3.49 18.35 16.01
N GLY A 193 3.93 18.01 17.22
CA GLY A 193 4.89 16.92 17.39
C GLY A 193 4.25 15.56 17.14
N TYR A 194 4.99 14.64 16.52
CA TYR A 194 4.47 13.29 16.37
C TYR A 194 5.52 12.23 16.66
N LEU A 195 5.05 11.04 17.04
CA LEU A 195 5.87 9.84 17.22
C LEU A 195 5.05 8.58 16.95
N PHE A 196 5.74 7.47 16.70
CA PHE A 196 5.11 6.19 16.41
C PHE A 196 5.05 5.29 17.64
N ALA A 197 3.84 4.97 18.09
CA ALA A 197 3.58 4.12 19.25
C ALA A 197 3.55 2.62 18.93
N ARG A 198 3.60 2.23 17.66
CA ARG A 198 3.60 0.88 17.11
C ARG A 198 2.27 0.14 17.16
N THR A 199 1.50 0.25 18.24
CA THR A 199 0.20 -0.42 18.41
C THR A 199 -0.85 0.55 18.90
N GLU A 200 -2.13 0.28 18.62
CA GLU A 200 -3.27 1.08 19.08
C GLU A 200 -3.38 1.08 20.59
N LEU A 201 -3.07 -0.06 21.24
CA LEU A 201 -3.03 -0.15 22.71
C LEU A 201 -1.97 0.80 23.30
N ASN A 202 -0.80 0.91 22.66
CA ASN A 202 0.21 1.87 23.08
C ASN A 202 -0.27 3.31 22.89
N ILE A 203 -0.91 3.62 21.75
CA ILE A 203 -1.50 4.95 21.51
C ILE A 203 -2.46 5.31 22.63
N ALA A 204 -3.44 4.44 22.91
CA ALA A 204 -4.42 4.66 23.98
C ALA A 204 -3.74 4.82 25.36
N THR A 205 -2.74 3.97 25.64
CA THR A 205 -1.98 4.01 26.89
C THR A 205 -1.21 5.31 27.04
N TRP A 206 -0.53 5.78 25.98
CA TRP A 206 0.26 7.00 26.04
C TRP A 206 -0.60 8.24 26.28
N VAL A 207 -1.77 8.33 25.63
CA VAL A 207 -2.72 9.43 25.90
C VAL A 207 -3.28 9.34 27.31
N HIS A 208 -3.72 8.15 27.75
CA HIS A 208 -4.23 7.96 29.11
C HIS A 208 -3.20 8.34 30.18
N LYS A 209 -1.92 7.97 29.97
CA LYS A 209 -0.80 8.27 30.88
C LYS A 209 -0.21 9.67 30.71
N ARG A 210 -0.77 10.52 29.83
CA ARG A 210 -0.26 11.89 29.55
C ARG A 210 1.16 11.91 28.98
N LEU A 211 1.59 10.85 28.30
CA LEU A 211 2.89 10.82 27.61
C LEU A 211 2.79 11.56 26.28
N VAL A 212 1.62 11.54 25.64
CA VAL A 212 1.26 12.35 24.48
C VAL A 212 -0.10 13.01 24.72
N ASP A 213 -0.37 14.08 23.97
CA ASP A 213 -1.61 14.85 24.15
C ASP A 213 -2.79 14.21 23.42
N VAL A 214 -2.55 13.67 22.20
CA VAL A 214 -3.58 13.12 21.30
C VAL A 214 -3.14 11.76 20.73
N GLY A 215 -4.10 10.87 20.58
CA GLY A 215 -3.93 9.62 19.84
C GLY A 215 -4.86 9.58 18.64
N VAL A 216 -4.47 8.77 17.64
CA VAL A 216 -5.31 8.52 16.47
C VAL A 216 -5.38 7.02 16.18
N MET A 217 -6.53 6.56 15.73
CA MET A 217 -6.74 5.19 15.28
C MET A 217 -8.04 5.09 14.46
N SER A 218 -8.36 3.92 13.94
CA SER A 218 -9.67 3.72 13.32
C SER A 218 -10.79 3.75 14.36
N ASN A 219 -12.00 4.12 13.94
CA ASN A 219 -13.19 4.02 14.77
C ASN A 219 -13.47 2.57 15.24
N LEU A 220 -13.03 1.58 14.46
CA LEU A 220 -13.15 0.16 14.80
C LEU A 220 -12.20 -0.22 15.95
N ASP A 221 -10.95 0.24 15.88
CA ASP A 221 -9.97 0.04 16.97
C ASP A 221 -10.37 0.79 18.22
N TRP A 222 -10.91 2.01 18.06
CA TRP A 222 -11.46 2.77 19.18
C TRP A 222 -12.56 2.02 19.94
N GLN A 223 -13.41 1.28 19.23
CA GLN A 223 -14.48 0.49 19.83
C GLN A 223 -13.99 -0.83 20.44
N ASN A 224 -12.82 -1.31 20.05
CA ASN A 224 -12.28 -2.59 20.52
C ASN A 224 -11.65 -2.45 21.92
N PRO A 225 -12.15 -3.18 22.95
CA PRO A 225 -11.61 -3.10 24.32
C PRO A 225 -10.18 -3.66 24.47
N GLU A 226 -9.70 -4.46 23.52
CA GLU A 226 -8.31 -4.92 23.49
C GLU A 226 -7.36 -3.79 23.02
N ARG A 227 -7.86 -2.80 22.28
CA ARG A 227 -7.10 -1.65 21.77
C ARG A 227 -7.27 -0.44 22.68
N VAL A 228 -8.49 -0.19 23.14
CA VAL A 228 -8.82 0.87 24.09
C VAL A 228 -9.53 0.26 25.32
N PRO A 229 -8.78 -0.12 26.37
CA PRO A 229 -9.34 -0.70 27.57
C PRO A 229 -10.47 0.14 28.14
N LEU A 230 -11.53 -0.52 28.63
CA LEU A 230 -12.70 0.15 29.22
C LEU A 230 -12.30 1.11 30.34
N ALA A 231 -11.29 0.76 31.14
CA ALA A 231 -10.76 1.61 32.20
C ALA A 231 -10.21 2.95 31.68
N PHE A 232 -9.78 3.05 30.42
CA PHE A 232 -9.27 4.30 29.83
C PHE A 232 -10.38 5.17 29.27
N ARG A 233 -11.52 4.58 28.86
CA ARG A 233 -12.59 5.28 28.14
C ARG A 233 -13.22 6.43 28.94
N ASN A 234 -13.29 6.32 30.26
CA ASN A 234 -13.82 7.39 31.11
C ASN A 234 -12.95 8.65 31.11
N ASP A 235 -11.64 8.47 30.84
CA ASP A 235 -10.68 9.56 30.81
C ASP A 235 -10.45 10.12 29.38
N LEU A 236 -10.91 9.42 28.34
CA LEU A 236 -10.66 9.74 26.95
C LEU A 236 -11.93 10.18 26.24
N ARG A 237 -11.78 11.10 25.27
CA ARG A 237 -12.87 11.51 24.40
C ARG A 237 -12.38 11.69 22.96
N ILE A 238 -13.26 11.47 21.99
CA ILE A 238 -13.05 11.85 20.62
C ILE A 238 -13.13 13.37 20.50
N VAL A 239 -12.14 13.98 19.85
CA VAL A 239 -12.07 15.42 19.57
C VAL A 239 -12.31 15.74 18.09
N HIS A 240 -12.08 14.75 17.19
CA HIS A 240 -12.37 14.87 15.76
C HIS A 240 -12.53 13.48 15.17
N GLU A 241 -13.38 13.37 14.15
CA GLU A 241 -13.56 12.16 13.34
C GLU A 241 -13.60 12.55 11.86
N THR A 242 -12.84 11.82 11.03
CA THR A 242 -12.77 12.09 9.59
C THR A 242 -14.02 11.58 8.87
N PRO A 243 -14.31 12.05 7.65
CA PRO A 243 -15.24 11.36 6.75
C PRO A 243 -14.84 9.89 6.55
N PRO A 244 -15.80 9.00 6.21
CA PRO A 244 -15.51 7.59 5.94
C PRO A 244 -14.72 7.42 4.63
N TYR A 245 -13.83 6.44 4.61
CA TYR A 245 -13.02 6.07 3.44
C TYR A 245 -12.84 4.55 3.35
N PRO A 246 -12.44 4.02 2.18
CA PRO A 246 -12.23 2.58 1.96
C PRO A 246 -11.26 1.95 2.97
N ARG A 247 -11.67 0.82 3.57
CA ARG A 247 -10.87 0.09 4.56
C ARG A 247 -9.76 -0.71 3.91
N ALA A 248 -10.09 -1.44 2.84
CA ALA A 248 -9.17 -2.31 2.13
C ALA A 248 -9.53 -2.39 0.65
N LEU A 249 -8.50 -2.59 -0.18
CA LEU A 249 -8.56 -2.60 -1.63
C LEU A 249 -7.93 -3.87 -2.18
N GLU A 250 -8.54 -4.38 -3.24
CA GLU A 250 -7.87 -5.26 -4.18
C GLU A 250 -7.33 -4.39 -5.31
N MET A 251 -5.99 -4.40 -5.48
CA MET A 251 -5.27 -3.63 -6.50
C MET A 251 -4.76 -4.57 -7.57
N VAL A 252 -4.69 -4.11 -8.81
CA VAL A 252 -4.07 -4.88 -9.90
C VAL A 252 -3.00 -4.04 -10.59
N ARG A 253 -1.96 -4.68 -11.13
CA ARG A 253 -0.95 -3.97 -11.92
C ARG A 253 -1.58 -3.27 -13.13
N GLY A 254 -1.06 -2.11 -13.50
CA GLY A 254 -1.70 -1.23 -14.48
C GLY A 254 -1.77 -1.81 -15.89
N ASP A 255 -0.84 -2.69 -16.26
CA ASP A 255 -0.74 -3.36 -17.55
C ASP A 255 -1.27 -4.81 -17.54
N LEU A 256 -2.04 -5.20 -16.52
CA LEU A 256 -2.69 -6.52 -16.48
C LEU A 256 -3.63 -6.67 -17.67
N ASP A 257 -3.56 -7.82 -18.35
CA ASP A 257 -4.45 -8.13 -19.48
C ASP A 257 -5.91 -7.84 -19.11
N PRO A 258 -6.65 -7.06 -19.94
CA PRO A 258 -8.01 -6.65 -19.63
C PRO A 258 -8.99 -7.82 -19.41
N LYS A 259 -8.76 -8.98 -20.07
CA LYS A 259 -9.59 -10.16 -19.89
C LYS A 259 -9.34 -10.82 -18.54
N ILE A 260 -8.07 -10.92 -18.15
CA ILE A 260 -7.68 -11.44 -16.82
C ILE A 260 -8.23 -10.52 -15.73
N ARG A 261 -8.06 -9.19 -15.90
CA ARG A 261 -8.60 -8.19 -14.97
C ARG A 261 -10.12 -8.30 -14.82
N ALA A 262 -10.86 -8.37 -15.93
CA ALA A 262 -12.32 -8.48 -15.92
C ALA A 262 -12.78 -9.77 -15.24
N ARG A 263 -12.13 -10.90 -15.57
CA ARG A 263 -12.47 -12.19 -14.99
C ARG A 263 -12.16 -12.27 -13.49
N LEU A 264 -11.00 -11.77 -13.06
CA LEU A 264 -10.65 -11.67 -11.65
C LEU A 264 -11.71 -10.86 -10.88
N ARG A 265 -12.09 -9.71 -11.41
CA ARG A 265 -13.14 -8.86 -10.81
C ARG A 265 -14.47 -9.61 -10.65
N GLU A 266 -14.92 -10.32 -11.68
CA GLU A 266 -16.15 -11.10 -11.68
C GLU A 266 -16.10 -12.22 -10.64
N VAL A 267 -15.04 -13.05 -10.65
CA VAL A 267 -14.86 -14.16 -9.70
C VAL A 267 -14.86 -13.68 -8.25
N LEU A 268 -14.18 -12.55 -7.96
CA LEU A 268 -14.17 -12.01 -6.61
C LEU A 268 -15.54 -11.49 -6.16
N ILE A 269 -16.28 -10.80 -7.03
CA ILE A 269 -17.64 -10.33 -6.70
C ILE A 269 -18.59 -11.49 -6.44
N GLU A 270 -18.50 -12.56 -7.24
CA GLU A 270 -19.36 -13.73 -7.11
C GLU A 270 -19.03 -14.60 -5.89
N ALA A 271 -17.81 -14.53 -5.38
CA ALA A 271 -17.34 -15.33 -4.25
C ALA A 271 -18.27 -15.23 -3.01
N ALA A 272 -18.85 -14.08 -2.76
CA ALA A 272 -19.78 -13.89 -1.63
C ALA A 272 -21.08 -14.72 -1.72
N LYS A 273 -21.43 -15.15 -2.93
CA LYS A 273 -22.64 -15.95 -3.19
C LYS A 273 -22.35 -17.45 -3.31
N ASP A 274 -21.08 -17.81 -3.43
CA ASP A 274 -20.63 -19.19 -3.61
C ASP A 274 -20.34 -19.84 -2.24
N PRO A 275 -21.06 -20.91 -1.86
CA PRO A 275 -20.80 -21.63 -0.62
C PRO A 275 -19.35 -22.15 -0.51
N ASP A 276 -18.72 -22.51 -1.64
CA ASP A 276 -17.36 -23.03 -1.69
C ASP A 276 -16.31 -21.96 -1.33
N ALA A 277 -16.64 -20.68 -1.48
CA ALA A 277 -15.75 -19.57 -1.13
C ALA A 277 -15.78 -19.22 0.37
N ARG A 278 -16.77 -19.68 1.13
CA ARG A 278 -17.04 -19.21 2.50
C ARG A 278 -15.81 -19.31 3.42
N GLU A 279 -15.15 -20.46 3.43
CA GLU A 279 -13.95 -20.65 4.28
C GLU A 279 -12.77 -19.80 3.78
N ALA A 280 -12.60 -19.74 2.46
CA ALA A 280 -11.55 -18.94 1.83
C ALA A 280 -11.71 -17.44 2.16
N LEU A 281 -12.91 -16.91 2.06
CA LEU A 281 -13.23 -15.53 2.42
C LEU A 281 -12.99 -15.26 3.91
N LEU A 282 -13.42 -16.17 4.78
CA LEU A 282 -13.22 -16.03 6.23
C LEU A 282 -11.73 -15.97 6.58
N ARG A 283 -10.91 -16.83 5.98
CA ARG A 283 -9.46 -16.82 6.17
C ARG A 283 -8.80 -15.59 5.56
N PHE A 284 -9.32 -15.10 4.42
CA PHE A 284 -8.85 -13.89 3.78
C PHE A 284 -9.31 -12.65 4.56
N PHE A 285 -8.66 -12.39 5.70
CA PHE A 285 -8.91 -11.25 6.59
C PHE A 285 -10.38 -11.11 7.02
N LYS A 286 -11.11 -12.21 7.20
CA LYS A 286 -12.56 -12.24 7.53
C LYS A 286 -13.39 -11.45 6.49
N THR A 287 -13.05 -11.60 5.23
CA THR A 287 -13.76 -10.95 4.13
C THR A 287 -15.19 -11.50 4.03
N THR A 288 -16.16 -10.63 3.89
CA THR A 288 -17.57 -10.98 3.66
C THR A 288 -17.94 -10.89 2.20
N ARG A 289 -17.38 -9.90 1.50
CA ARG A 289 -17.57 -9.74 0.04
C ARG A 289 -16.59 -8.72 -0.54
N PHE A 290 -16.51 -8.71 -1.86
CA PHE A 290 -15.85 -7.68 -2.64
C PHE A 290 -16.87 -6.80 -3.33
N LEU A 291 -16.64 -5.47 -3.35
CA LEU A 291 -17.59 -4.49 -3.84
C LEU A 291 -16.96 -3.63 -4.93
N PRO A 292 -17.72 -3.25 -5.98
CA PRO A 292 -17.28 -2.20 -6.89
C PRO A 292 -17.05 -0.90 -6.13
N LEU A 293 -16.09 -0.10 -6.59
CA LEU A 293 -15.91 1.27 -6.11
C LEU A 293 -17.03 2.16 -6.68
N ASP A 294 -17.54 3.05 -5.84
CA ASP A 294 -18.44 4.14 -6.24
C ASP A 294 -17.68 5.48 -6.37
N GLU A 295 -18.35 6.53 -6.82
CA GLU A 295 -17.75 7.87 -6.95
C GLU A 295 -17.22 8.43 -5.62
N SER A 296 -17.87 8.10 -4.50
CA SER A 296 -17.44 8.52 -3.18
C SER A 296 -16.16 7.81 -2.75
N ASP A 297 -16.01 6.55 -3.11
CA ASP A 297 -14.78 5.77 -2.88
C ASP A 297 -13.61 6.33 -3.66
N GLU A 298 -13.83 6.61 -4.96
CA GLU A 298 -12.81 7.21 -5.81
C GLU A 298 -12.39 8.60 -5.31
N ALA A 299 -13.36 9.41 -4.85
CA ALA A 299 -13.06 10.72 -4.27
C ALA A 299 -12.22 10.59 -2.99
N ALA A 300 -12.58 9.65 -2.10
CA ALA A 300 -11.82 9.38 -0.89
C ALA A 300 -10.40 8.85 -1.19
N LEU A 301 -10.24 8.01 -2.21
CA LEU A 301 -8.93 7.51 -2.64
C LEU A 301 -8.07 8.62 -3.25
N ARG A 302 -8.65 9.51 -4.06
CA ARG A 302 -7.94 10.71 -4.56
C ARG A 302 -7.47 11.60 -3.43
N TYR A 303 -8.31 11.84 -2.42
CA TYR A 303 -7.96 12.58 -1.21
C TYR A 303 -6.78 11.93 -0.47
N ILE A 304 -6.88 10.62 -0.18
CA ILE A 304 -5.82 9.87 0.49
C ILE A 304 -4.53 9.90 -0.34
N GLY A 305 -4.61 9.72 -1.65
CA GLY A 305 -3.45 9.78 -2.56
C GLY A 305 -2.76 11.14 -2.55
N GLY A 306 -3.53 12.22 -2.55
CA GLY A 306 -3.01 13.59 -2.38
C GLY A 306 -2.31 13.78 -1.04
N GLY A 307 -2.93 13.32 0.04
CA GLY A 307 -2.39 13.35 1.40
C GLY A 307 -1.08 12.57 1.52
N VAL A 308 -1.03 11.33 1.03
CA VAL A 308 0.19 10.51 1.01
C VAL A 308 1.32 11.21 0.27
N LYS A 309 1.05 11.78 -0.91
CA LYS A 309 2.05 12.52 -1.67
C LYS A 309 2.57 13.74 -0.89
N ARG A 310 1.68 14.46 -0.22
CA ARG A 310 2.04 15.62 0.59
C ARG A 310 2.88 15.24 1.80
N ILE A 311 2.50 14.18 2.52
CA ILE A 311 3.25 13.67 3.68
C ILE A 311 4.68 13.31 3.27
N ARG A 312 4.85 12.60 2.16
CA ARG A 312 6.19 12.23 1.65
C ARG A 312 7.04 13.42 1.23
N ALA A 313 6.43 14.51 0.84
CA ALA A 313 7.16 15.73 0.45
C ALA A 313 7.50 16.65 1.62
N GLU A 314 6.66 16.70 2.66
CA GLU A 314 6.75 17.70 3.73
C GLU A 314 7.20 17.10 5.09
N VAL A 315 7.08 15.77 5.28
CA VAL A 315 7.28 15.11 6.57
C VAL A 315 8.37 14.04 6.52
N GLU A 316 8.50 13.28 5.42
CA GLU A 316 9.49 12.22 5.20
C GLU A 316 10.65 12.69 4.32
#